data_a0a3232df98d48e7fdff5ea15e76bc95
#
_entry.id   a0a3232df98d48e7fdff5ea15e76bc95
#
_cell.length_a   1.000
_cell.length_b   1.000
_cell.length_c   1.000
_cell.angle_alpha   90.00
_cell.angle_beta   90.00
_cell.angle_gamma   90.00
#
_symmetry.space_group_name_H-M   'P 1'
#
loop_
_entity.id
_entity.type
_entity.pdbx_description
1 polymer ?
#
loop_
_entity_poly.entity_id
_entity_poly.type
_entity_poly.pdbx_seq_one_letter_code
_entity_poly.pdbx_strand_id
1 'polypeptide(L)'
;MLAAILLCGIIVPTSCGKADNPAEPEVTLEDAIKDGTIVAFTFNLNGEDYYVVFVRVGDTYELLDVDRVAWTRGDTPAIAAEDCSFLMEHDKANNLLKFYVNEKKTSKLIFTAVFDINQSTVEVIPGDSDIKVTGFKMKVSNVEITNLLKDVSDGVTLADALVKGAKVVITYKWNNNTTVFTFINNGGTFSCNINGPDTEYVRASLTSEGGILFFSAKDWTASDFDLEIKFNVANNSYKFWTITHDTYQSHTISVNGVDITKKLTEEKL
;
A
#
# COMPACT_ATOMS: atom_id res chain seq x y z
N MET A 1 -37.71 -18.50 -13.84
CA MET A 1 -37.90 -18.03 -15.22
C MET A 1 -36.51 -17.82 -15.80
N LEU A 2 -36.07 -18.74 -16.69
CA LEU A 2 -34.76 -18.64 -17.36
C LEU A 2 -34.89 -17.61 -18.50
N ALA A 3 -34.07 -16.59 -18.48
CA ALA A 3 -33.90 -15.67 -19.61
C ALA A 3 -32.76 -16.17 -20.48
N ALA A 4 -33.07 -16.68 -21.65
CA ALA A 4 -32.10 -17.08 -22.66
C ALA A 4 -31.51 -15.84 -23.35
N ILE A 5 -30.20 -15.67 -23.30
CA ILE A 5 -29.51 -14.64 -24.07
C ILE A 5 -29.30 -15.16 -25.48
N LEU A 6 -29.94 -14.52 -26.43
CA LEU A 6 -29.86 -14.81 -27.87
C LEU A 6 -28.53 -14.19 -28.39
N LEU A 7 -27.58 -15.03 -28.81
CA LEU A 7 -26.42 -14.61 -29.59
C LEU A 7 -26.85 -14.32 -31.04
N CYS A 8 -26.95 -13.06 -31.42
CA CYS A 8 -27.03 -12.67 -32.83
C CYS A 8 -25.65 -12.60 -33.43
N GLY A 9 -25.28 -13.62 -34.22
CA GLY A 9 -24.09 -13.59 -35.05
C GLY A 9 -24.31 -12.61 -36.24
N ILE A 10 -23.48 -11.58 -36.29
CA ILE A 10 -23.39 -10.70 -37.46
C ILE A 10 -22.23 -11.20 -38.33
N ILE A 11 -22.60 -11.71 -39.51
CA ILE A 11 -21.65 -12.04 -40.58
C ILE A 11 -21.30 -10.74 -41.30
N VAL A 12 -20.05 -10.29 -41.16
CA VAL A 12 -19.52 -9.13 -41.89
C VAL A 12 -18.77 -9.62 -43.14
N PRO A 13 -19.04 -9.10 -44.35
CA PRO A 13 -18.34 -9.48 -45.56
C PRO A 13 -16.91 -8.94 -45.57
N THR A 14 -15.97 -9.78 -45.86
CA THR A 14 -14.55 -9.46 -46.09
C THR A 14 -14.38 -8.51 -47.25
N SER A 15 -14.04 -7.25 -46.99
CA SER A 15 -13.48 -6.32 -47.93
C SER A 15 -12.05 -6.01 -47.52
N CYS A 16 -11.08 -6.34 -48.40
CA CYS A 16 -9.68 -5.97 -48.26
C CYS A 16 -9.52 -4.44 -48.41
N GLY A 17 -9.42 -3.77 -47.27
CA GLY A 17 -8.93 -2.41 -47.12
C GLY A 17 -8.29 -2.36 -45.74
N LYS A 18 -7.06 -1.81 -45.63
CA LYS A 18 -6.48 -1.48 -44.33
C LYS A 18 -7.48 -0.55 -43.61
N ALA A 19 -8.38 -1.14 -42.82
CA ALA A 19 -9.17 -0.40 -41.87
C ALA A 19 -8.25 -0.17 -40.68
N ASP A 20 -7.95 1.09 -40.36
CA ASP A 20 -7.50 1.49 -39.06
C ASP A 20 -8.54 0.91 -38.05
N ASN A 21 -8.13 -0.10 -37.31
CA ASN A 21 -8.96 -0.62 -36.21
C ASN A 21 -9.20 0.58 -35.28
N PRO A 22 -10.46 0.99 -35.06
CA PRO A 22 -10.70 1.97 -34.01
C PRO A 22 -10.10 1.40 -32.73
N ALA A 23 -9.22 2.16 -32.09
CA ALA A 23 -8.63 1.78 -30.83
C ALA A 23 -9.76 1.37 -29.88
N GLU A 24 -9.70 0.16 -29.33
CA GLU A 24 -10.66 -0.25 -28.32
C GLU A 24 -10.66 0.85 -27.24
N PRO A 25 -11.86 1.26 -26.74
CA PRO A 25 -11.93 2.31 -25.74
C PRO A 25 -11.08 1.88 -24.54
N GLU A 26 -10.11 2.72 -24.20
CA GLU A 26 -9.18 2.48 -23.10
C GLU A 26 -9.98 2.56 -21.80
N VAL A 27 -10.10 1.43 -21.10
CA VAL A 27 -10.76 1.36 -19.79
C VAL A 27 -9.83 1.95 -18.75
N THR A 28 -10.32 2.89 -17.97
CA THR A 28 -9.55 3.63 -16.96
C THR A 28 -10.09 3.38 -15.56
N LEU A 29 -9.37 3.86 -14.54
CA LEU A 29 -9.85 3.83 -13.16
C LEU A 29 -11.15 4.66 -12.97
N GLU A 30 -11.33 5.72 -13.75
CA GLU A 30 -12.53 6.55 -13.72
C GLU A 30 -13.79 5.77 -14.15
N ASP A 31 -13.63 4.75 -14.99
CA ASP A 31 -14.76 3.90 -15.38
C ASP A 31 -15.31 3.08 -14.19
N ALA A 32 -14.48 2.81 -13.18
CA ALA A 32 -14.93 2.07 -12.00
C ALA A 32 -16.03 2.78 -11.19
N ILE A 33 -16.16 4.11 -11.31
CA ILE A 33 -17.21 4.88 -10.62
C ILE A 33 -18.47 5.11 -11.43
N LYS A 34 -18.55 4.58 -12.65
CA LYS A 34 -19.75 4.65 -13.49
C LYS A 34 -20.79 3.62 -13.04
N ASP A 35 -22.06 4.00 -13.06
CA ASP A 35 -23.17 3.12 -12.69
C ASP A 35 -23.22 1.86 -13.55
N GLY A 36 -23.51 0.71 -12.96
CA GLY A 36 -23.52 -0.59 -13.59
C GLY A 36 -22.15 -1.21 -13.87
N THR A 37 -21.05 -0.53 -13.55
CA THR A 37 -19.70 -1.05 -13.78
C THR A 37 -19.36 -2.17 -12.81
N ILE A 38 -18.80 -3.26 -13.35
CA ILE A 38 -18.26 -4.38 -12.57
C ILE A 38 -16.78 -4.10 -12.25
N VAL A 39 -16.44 -4.19 -10.97
CA VAL A 39 -15.06 -4.06 -10.47
C VAL A 39 -14.67 -5.36 -9.79
N ALA A 40 -13.56 -5.95 -10.20
CA ALA A 40 -13.05 -7.18 -9.59
C ALA A 40 -11.61 -7.01 -9.09
N PHE A 41 -11.31 -7.63 -7.96
CA PHE A 41 -9.99 -7.68 -7.36
C PHE A 41 -9.49 -9.11 -7.28
N THR A 42 -8.21 -9.31 -7.60
CA THR A 42 -7.49 -10.53 -7.25
C THR A 42 -6.29 -10.16 -6.39
N PHE A 43 -6.02 -10.92 -5.35
CA PHE A 43 -4.88 -10.70 -4.48
C PHE A 43 -4.53 -11.98 -3.72
N ASN A 44 -3.29 -12.08 -3.29
CA ASN A 44 -2.86 -13.12 -2.37
C ASN A 44 -2.76 -12.53 -0.96
N LEU A 45 -3.43 -13.12 -0.01
CA LEU A 45 -3.39 -12.74 1.41
C LEU A 45 -2.79 -13.90 2.20
N ASN A 46 -1.60 -13.68 2.76
CA ASN A 46 -0.87 -14.66 3.58
C ASN A 46 -0.71 -16.05 2.90
N GLY A 47 -0.53 -16.08 1.58
CA GLY A 47 -0.34 -17.29 0.80
C GLY A 47 -1.60 -17.84 0.12
N GLU A 48 -2.76 -17.24 0.31
CA GLU A 48 -4.02 -17.62 -0.30
C GLU A 48 -4.52 -16.61 -1.31
N ASP A 49 -4.99 -17.10 -2.47
CA ASP A 49 -5.52 -16.27 -3.54
C ASP A 49 -7.01 -16.03 -3.38
N TYR A 50 -7.41 -14.78 -3.52
CA TYR A 50 -8.79 -14.32 -3.45
C TYR A 50 -9.20 -13.67 -4.76
N TYR A 51 -10.48 -13.83 -5.10
CA TYR A 51 -11.17 -13.11 -6.17
C TYR A 51 -12.45 -12.52 -5.62
N VAL A 52 -12.61 -11.20 -5.71
CA VAL A 52 -13.74 -10.47 -5.14
C VAL A 52 -14.34 -9.56 -6.20
N VAL A 53 -15.65 -9.62 -6.39
CA VAL A 53 -16.37 -8.90 -7.44
C VAL A 53 -17.43 -7.99 -6.86
N PHE A 54 -17.45 -6.75 -7.30
CA PHE A 54 -18.46 -5.76 -6.98
C PHE A 54 -19.15 -5.26 -8.24
N VAL A 55 -20.38 -4.76 -8.10
CA VAL A 55 -21.07 -3.94 -9.10
C VAL A 55 -21.38 -2.57 -8.50
N ARG A 56 -21.15 -1.53 -9.28
CA ARG A 56 -21.58 -0.17 -8.93
C ARG A 56 -23.08 -0.03 -9.13
N VAL A 57 -23.83 0.37 -8.10
CA VAL A 57 -25.27 0.63 -8.14
C VAL A 57 -25.53 2.04 -7.57
N GLY A 58 -25.78 2.99 -8.45
CA GLY A 58 -25.86 4.39 -8.07
C GLY A 58 -24.56 4.87 -7.39
N ASP A 59 -24.64 5.22 -6.11
CA ASP A 59 -23.51 5.73 -5.33
C ASP A 59 -22.79 4.68 -4.48
N THR A 60 -23.24 3.44 -4.51
CA THR A 60 -22.73 2.33 -3.67
C THR A 60 -22.16 1.21 -4.50
N TYR A 61 -21.41 0.31 -3.87
CA TYR A 61 -20.93 -0.93 -4.47
C TYR A 61 -21.58 -2.10 -3.75
N GLU A 62 -22.17 -3.00 -4.53
CA GLU A 62 -22.74 -4.25 -4.04
C GLU A 62 -21.78 -5.39 -4.32
N LEU A 63 -21.50 -6.20 -3.30
CA LEU A 63 -20.69 -7.41 -3.43
C LEU A 63 -21.48 -8.45 -4.22
N LEU A 64 -20.94 -8.88 -5.37
CA LEU A 64 -21.57 -9.90 -6.23
C LEU A 64 -21.05 -11.30 -5.94
N ASP A 65 -19.72 -11.43 -5.78
CA ASP A 65 -19.09 -12.72 -5.68
C ASP A 65 -17.78 -12.66 -4.90
N VAL A 66 -17.47 -13.75 -4.20
CA VAL A 66 -16.19 -13.97 -3.53
C VAL A 66 -15.78 -15.40 -3.80
N ASP A 67 -14.76 -15.58 -4.61
CA ASP A 67 -14.20 -16.89 -4.90
C ASP A 67 -12.82 -17.04 -4.27
N ARG A 68 -12.59 -18.22 -3.69
CA ARG A 68 -11.30 -18.64 -3.18
C ARG A 68 -10.71 -19.60 -4.20
N VAL A 69 -9.63 -19.21 -4.84
CA VAL A 69 -8.89 -20.14 -5.69
C VAL A 69 -8.12 -21.11 -4.79
N ALA A 70 -8.77 -22.22 -4.44
CA ALA A 70 -8.17 -23.27 -3.63
C ALA A 70 -7.02 -23.93 -4.39
N TRP A 71 -5.80 -23.57 -4.06
CA TRP A 71 -4.64 -24.42 -4.37
C TRP A 71 -4.48 -25.42 -3.23
N THR A 72 -4.65 -26.69 -3.59
CA THR A 72 -4.46 -27.83 -2.69
C THR A 72 -3.01 -27.88 -2.19
N ARG A 73 -2.75 -27.32 -1.04
CA ARG A 73 -1.60 -27.63 -0.19
C ARG A 73 -2.04 -27.58 1.27
N GLY A 74 -1.85 -28.67 1.97
CA GLY A 74 -2.39 -29.06 3.25
C GLY A 74 -2.07 -28.25 4.50
N ASP A 75 -1.95 -26.93 4.41
CA ASP A 75 -1.82 -26.06 5.57
C ASP A 75 -3.11 -25.28 5.77
N THR A 76 -3.62 -25.30 6.99
CA THR A 76 -4.83 -24.55 7.39
C THR A 76 -4.55 -23.06 7.22
N PRO A 77 -5.37 -22.31 6.45
CA PRO A 77 -5.15 -20.90 6.23
C PRO A 77 -5.27 -20.11 7.55
N ALA A 78 -4.41 -19.11 7.71
CA ALA A 78 -4.45 -18.23 8.88
C ALA A 78 -5.76 -17.43 8.96
N ILE A 79 -6.40 -17.14 7.80
CA ILE A 79 -7.70 -16.44 7.71
C ILE A 79 -8.48 -17.08 6.55
N ALA A 80 -9.67 -17.63 6.83
CA ALA A 80 -10.53 -18.19 5.79
C ALA A 80 -11.35 -17.08 5.09
N ALA A 81 -11.70 -17.24 3.80
CA ALA A 81 -12.51 -16.28 3.05
C ALA A 81 -13.89 -16.03 3.71
N GLU A 82 -14.47 -17.04 4.32
CA GLU A 82 -15.71 -16.97 5.09
C GLU A 82 -15.58 -16.13 6.37
N ASP A 83 -14.37 -15.95 6.88
CA ASP A 83 -14.06 -15.09 8.02
C ASP A 83 -13.74 -13.65 7.61
N CYS A 84 -13.69 -13.33 6.31
CA CYS A 84 -13.48 -11.98 5.78
C CYS A 84 -14.79 -11.31 5.40
N SER A 85 -14.85 -10.01 5.56
CA SER A 85 -15.85 -9.13 4.96
C SER A 85 -15.16 -8.14 4.02
N PHE A 86 -15.82 -7.87 2.89
CA PHE A 86 -15.31 -7.05 1.81
C PHE A 86 -16.23 -5.87 1.60
N LEU A 87 -15.66 -4.68 1.51
CA LEU A 87 -16.40 -3.44 1.30
C LEU A 87 -15.66 -2.58 0.28
N MET A 88 -16.40 -1.93 -0.60
CA MET A 88 -15.89 -0.94 -1.54
C MET A 88 -16.66 0.36 -1.41
N GLU A 89 -15.96 1.49 -1.38
CA GLU A 89 -16.51 2.83 -1.21
C GLU A 89 -15.88 3.82 -2.18
N HIS A 90 -16.67 4.82 -2.60
CA HIS A 90 -16.17 5.99 -3.32
C HIS A 90 -16.23 7.22 -2.41
N ASP A 91 -15.10 7.68 -1.95
CA ASP A 91 -14.92 8.96 -1.26
C ASP A 91 -14.95 10.09 -2.30
N LYS A 92 -16.15 10.61 -2.57
CA LYS A 92 -16.38 11.64 -3.58
C LYS A 92 -15.67 12.97 -3.27
N ALA A 93 -15.43 13.26 -1.99
CA ALA A 93 -14.79 14.51 -1.58
C ALA A 93 -13.32 14.56 -1.99
N ASN A 94 -12.65 13.41 -1.95
CA ASN A 94 -11.24 13.26 -2.26
C ASN A 94 -10.99 12.55 -3.60
N ASN A 95 -12.06 12.09 -4.27
CA ASN A 95 -12.03 11.29 -5.50
C ASN A 95 -11.19 10.01 -5.36
N LEU A 96 -11.40 9.30 -4.24
CA LEU A 96 -10.71 8.06 -3.91
C LEU A 96 -11.67 6.87 -3.96
N LEU A 97 -11.25 5.76 -4.57
CA LEU A 97 -11.88 4.46 -4.36
C LEU A 97 -11.13 3.74 -3.24
N LYS A 98 -11.89 3.12 -2.33
CA LYS A 98 -11.34 2.38 -1.19
C LYS A 98 -11.93 0.98 -1.15
N PHE A 99 -11.07 -0.03 -1.19
CA PHE A 99 -11.42 -1.43 -1.01
C PHE A 99 -10.89 -1.91 0.34
N TYR A 100 -11.80 -2.36 1.20
CA TYR A 100 -11.48 -2.82 2.55
C TYR A 100 -11.66 -4.33 2.66
N VAL A 101 -10.72 -4.96 3.32
CA VAL A 101 -10.83 -6.35 3.78
C VAL A 101 -10.73 -6.35 5.30
N ASN A 102 -11.80 -6.80 5.96
CA ASN A 102 -11.87 -6.86 7.41
C ASN A 102 -12.12 -8.30 7.87
N GLU A 103 -11.66 -8.62 9.07
CA GLU A 103 -12.07 -9.84 9.75
C GLU A 103 -13.54 -9.74 10.17
N LYS A 104 -14.37 -10.69 9.75
CA LYS A 104 -15.82 -10.64 9.93
C LYS A 104 -16.26 -10.67 11.38
N LYS A 105 -15.54 -11.43 12.25
CA LYS A 105 -15.90 -11.60 13.65
C LYS A 105 -15.56 -10.39 14.52
N THR A 106 -14.44 -9.75 14.26
CA THR A 106 -13.89 -8.67 15.08
C THR A 106 -14.04 -7.30 14.44
N SER A 107 -14.40 -7.24 13.15
CA SER A 107 -14.35 -6.04 12.30
C SER A 107 -12.95 -5.42 12.24
N LYS A 108 -11.90 -6.16 12.61
CA LYS A 108 -10.51 -5.69 12.53
C LYS A 108 -10.12 -5.54 11.06
N LEU A 109 -9.52 -4.42 10.72
CA LEU A 109 -8.98 -4.18 9.39
C LEU A 109 -7.82 -5.15 9.10
N ILE A 110 -7.93 -5.90 8.02
CA ILE A 110 -6.86 -6.76 7.50
C ILE A 110 -5.99 -5.93 6.55
N PHE A 111 -6.58 -5.31 5.52
CA PHE A 111 -5.91 -4.32 4.69
C PHE A 111 -6.91 -3.41 3.98
N THR A 112 -6.41 -2.30 3.45
CA THR A 112 -7.15 -1.40 2.56
C THR A 112 -6.34 -1.20 1.28
N ALA A 113 -6.99 -1.22 0.11
CA ALA A 113 -6.43 -0.68 -1.12
C ALA A 113 -7.11 0.67 -1.42
N VAL A 114 -6.31 1.71 -1.57
CA VAL A 114 -6.76 3.08 -1.86
C VAL A 114 -6.33 3.45 -3.26
N PHE A 115 -7.28 3.84 -4.09
CA PHE A 115 -7.06 4.25 -5.48
C PHE A 115 -7.35 5.74 -5.61
N ASP A 116 -6.37 6.53 -6.02
CA ASP A 116 -6.58 7.94 -6.39
C ASP A 116 -6.96 8.02 -7.87
N ILE A 117 -8.21 8.38 -8.13
CA ILE A 117 -8.75 8.43 -9.49
C ILE A 117 -8.07 9.54 -10.32
N ASN A 118 -7.73 10.68 -9.68
CA ASN A 118 -7.13 11.81 -10.38
C ASN A 118 -5.69 11.53 -10.81
N GLN A 119 -4.96 10.73 -10.01
CA GLN A 119 -3.55 10.44 -10.23
C GLN A 119 -3.33 9.07 -10.90
N SER A 120 -4.38 8.25 -11.00
CA SER A 120 -4.30 6.85 -11.44
C SER A 120 -3.27 6.06 -10.64
N THR A 121 -3.33 6.20 -9.30
CA THR A 121 -2.42 5.51 -8.38
C THR A 121 -3.18 4.53 -7.49
N VAL A 122 -2.46 3.55 -6.98
CA VAL A 122 -2.95 2.60 -5.97
C VAL A 122 -1.96 2.48 -4.82
N GLU A 123 -2.50 2.41 -3.61
CA GLU A 123 -1.74 2.11 -2.40
C GLU A 123 -2.44 0.96 -1.65
N VAL A 124 -1.68 -0.10 -1.33
CA VAL A 124 -2.17 -1.23 -0.52
C VAL A 124 -1.59 -1.12 0.89
N ILE A 125 -2.46 -0.86 1.86
CA ILE A 125 -2.10 -0.56 3.25
C ILE A 125 -2.51 -1.73 4.14
N PRO A 126 -1.58 -2.57 4.63
CA PRO A 126 -1.88 -3.62 5.60
C PRO A 126 -2.37 -3.02 6.93
N GLY A 127 -3.34 -3.68 7.56
CA GLY A 127 -3.84 -3.30 8.89
C GLY A 127 -2.90 -3.67 10.02
N ASP A 128 -1.97 -4.61 9.78
CA ASP A 128 -0.96 -5.08 10.73
C ASP A 128 0.32 -5.46 9.97
N SER A 129 1.47 -5.39 10.64
CA SER A 129 2.79 -5.70 10.07
C SER A 129 2.96 -7.16 9.62
N ASP A 130 2.16 -8.07 10.19
CA ASP A 130 2.23 -9.50 9.88
C ASP A 130 1.36 -9.90 8.67
N ILE A 131 0.58 -8.95 8.15
CA ILE A 131 -0.27 -9.15 6.99
C ILE A 131 0.53 -8.94 5.70
N LYS A 132 0.58 -9.97 4.87
CA LYS A 132 1.21 -9.91 3.55
C LYS A 132 0.15 -9.95 2.47
N VAL A 133 0.03 -8.84 1.72
CA VAL A 133 -0.80 -8.75 0.52
C VAL A 133 0.15 -8.69 -0.68
N THR A 134 -0.01 -9.63 -1.62
CA THR A 134 0.80 -9.69 -2.84
C THR A 134 -0.08 -10.00 -4.05
N GLY A 135 0.44 -9.78 -5.25
CA GLY A 135 -0.27 -10.10 -6.49
C GLY A 135 -1.60 -9.35 -6.65
N PHE A 136 -1.71 -8.16 -6.04
CA PHE A 136 -2.93 -7.36 -6.11
C PHE A 136 -3.19 -6.89 -7.53
N LYS A 137 -4.40 -7.15 -8.03
CA LYS A 137 -4.84 -6.78 -9.36
C LYS A 137 -6.26 -6.25 -9.32
N MET A 138 -6.56 -5.28 -10.19
CA MET A 138 -7.88 -4.71 -10.37
C MET A 138 -8.33 -4.86 -11.82
N LYS A 139 -9.58 -5.28 -12.03
CA LYS A 139 -10.26 -5.28 -13.30
C LYS A 139 -11.48 -4.37 -13.24
N VAL A 140 -11.69 -3.62 -14.29
CA VAL A 140 -12.88 -2.80 -14.52
C VAL A 140 -13.54 -3.28 -15.80
N SER A 141 -14.82 -3.67 -15.74
CA SER A 141 -15.55 -4.26 -16.86
C SER A 141 -14.79 -5.40 -17.58
N ASN A 142 -14.17 -6.29 -16.79
CA ASN A 142 -13.30 -7.42 -17.21
C ASN A 142 -11.95 -7.03 -17.84
N VAL A 143 -11.61 -5.77 -17.95
CA VAL A 143 -10.30 -5.30 -18.41
C VAL A 143 -9.38 -5.13 -17.21
N GLU A 144 -8.21 -5.77 -17.22
CA GLU A 144 -7.20 -5.57 -16.18
C GLU A 144 -6.55 -4.20 -16.34
N ILE A 145 -6.72 -3.33 -15.34
CA ILE A 145 -6.18 -1.98 -15.33
C ILE A 145 -5.02 -1.79 -14.36
N THR A 146 -4.58 -2.85 -13.68
CA THR A 146 -3.49 -2.78 -12.70
C THR A 146 -2.22 -2.15 -13.27
N ASN A 147 -1.90 -2.50 -14.53
CA ASN A 147 -0.71 -1.97 -15.21
C ASN A 147 -0.84 -0.48 -15.58
N LEU A 148 -2.04 0.09 -15.52
CA LEU A 148 -2.30 1.51 -15.76
C LEU A 148 -2.21 2.31 -14.46
N LEU A 149 -2.22 1.62 -13.31
CA LEU A 149 -2.11 2.24 -11.99
C LEU A 149 -0.64 2.31 -11.59
N LYS A 150 -0.23 3.46 -11.13
CA LYS A 150 1.08 3.61 -10.49
C LYS A 150 0.93 3.20 -9.03
N ASP A 151 1.78 2.31 -8.56
CA ASP A 151 1.90 2.08 -7.12
C ASP A 151 2.40 3.39 -6.48
N VAL A 152 1.65 3.92 -5.51
CA VAL A 152 2.07 5.13 -4.78
C VAL A 152 3.46 4.93 -4.20
N SER A 153 3.76 3.69 -3.79
CA SER A 153 5.10 3.33 -3.32
C SER A 153 6.18 3.60 -4.36
N ASP A 154 5.91 3.43 -5.66
CA ASP A 154 6.94 3.55 -6.71
C ASP A 154 7.42 4.98 -6.92
N GLY A 155 6.60 5.98 -6.61
CA GLY A 155 6.93 7.40 -6.74
C GLY A 155 7.51 8.02 -5.47
N VAL A 156 7.28 7.45 -4.28
CA VAL A 156 7.76 8.02 -3.02
C VAL A 156 9.25 7.77 -2.82
N THR A 157 9.96 8.83 -2.52
CA THR A 157 11.42 8.86 -2.30
C THR A 157 11.76 9.59 -1.00
N LEU A 158 13.02 9.61 -0.63
CA LEU A 158 13.50 10.45 0.49
C LEU A 158 13.24 11.95 0.27
N ALA A 159 13.15 12.42 -0.98
CA ALA A 159 12.87 13.82 -1.28
C ALA A 159 11.48 14.25 -0.77
N ASP A 160 10.52 13.35 -0.75
CA ASP A 160 9.17 13.62 -0.25
C ASP A 160 9.16 13.89 1.26
N ALA A 161 10.15 13.39 2.02
CA ALA A 161 10.32 13.70 3.42
C ALA A 161 10.63 15.19 3.68
N LEU A 162 11.17 15.90 2.67
CA LEU A 162 11.51 17.32 2.76
C LEU A 162 10.29 18.23 2.52
N VAL A 163 9.19 17.70 2.04
CA VAL A 163 7.97 18.47 1.80
C VAL A 163 7.30 18.83 3.12
N LYS A 164 6.85 20.08 3.25
CA LYS A 164 6.10 20.51 4.45
C LYS A 164 4.84 19.67 4.63
N GLY A 165 4.62 19.16 5.85
CA GLY A 165 3.54 18.26 6.19
C GLY A 165 3.87 16.77 5.99
N ALA A 166 5.01 16.45 5.38
CA ALA A 166 5.44 15.06 5.22
C ALA A 166 5.59 14.36 6.57
N LYS A 167 5.08 13.13 6.63
CA LYS A 167 5.22 12.23 7.78
C LYS A 167 6.32 11.21 7.49
N VAL A 168 7.37 11.23 8.30
CA VAL A 168 8.47 10.25 8.25
C VAL A 168 8.35 9.36 9.46
N VAL A 169 8.32 8.03 9.25
CA VAL A 169 8.29 7.05 10.33
C VAL A 169 9.50 6.16 10.22
N ILE A 170 10.27 6.09 11.30
CA ILE A 170 11.42 5.19 11.44
C ILE A 170 11.06 4.18 12.52
N THR A 171 11.04 2.90 12.15
CA THR A 171 10.80 1.81 13.09
C THR A 171 12.12 1.08 13.33
N TYR A 172 12.48 0.92 14.58
CA TYR A 172 13.70 0.25 15.01
C TYR A 172 13.36 -0.96 15.86
N LYS A 173 13.89 -2.13 15.49
CA LYS A 173 13.73 -3.38 16.23
C LYS A 173 15.04 -3.79 16.86
N TRP A 174 15.02 -4.01 18.17
CA TRP A 174 16.17 -4.43 18.96
C TRP A 174 15.67 -5.32 20.11
N ASN A 175 16.41 -6.38 20.42
CA ASN A 175 16.15 -7.29 21.55
C ASN A 175 14.66 -7.66 21.73
N ASN A 176 13.97 -7.99 20.63
CA ASN A 176 12.51 -8.25 20.51
C ASN A 176 11.59 -7.05 20.86
N ASN A 177 12.16 -5.88 21.12
CA ASN A 177 11.42 -4.64 21.29
C ASN A 177 11.28 -3.90 19.95
N THR A 178 10.24 -3.07 19.85
CA THR A 178 10.02 -2.20 18.70
C THR A 178 9.80 -0.78 19.17
N THR A 179 10.62 0.15 18.70
CA THR A 179 10.42 1.59 18.92
C THR A 179 10.09 2.26 17.60
N VAL A 180 9.08 3.11 17.61
CA VAL A 180 8.57 3.82 16.44
C VAL A 180 8.76 5.32 16.65
N PHE A 181 9.55 5.94 15.79
CA PHE A 181 9.80 7.37 15.74
C PHE A 181 8.97 7.99 14.61
N THR A 182 8.03 8.85 14.94
CA THR A 182 7.18 9.55 13.97
C THR A 182 7.56 11.01 13.92
N PHE A 183 7.95 11.49 12.75
CA PHE A 183 8.33 12.88 12.52
C PHE A 183 7.36 13.54 11.54
N ILE A 184 7.00 14.79 11.81
CA ILE A 184 6.23 15.63 10.89
C ILE A 184 7.09 16.81 10.50
N ASN A 185 7.27 17.01 9.19
CA ASN A 185 8.01 18.16 8.66
C ASN A 185 7.16 19.42 8.73
N ASN A 186 7.59 20.40 9.53
CA ASN A 186 6.90 21.69 9.71
C ASN A 186 7.48 22.82 8.83
N GLY A 187 8.16 22.45 7.72
CA GLY A 187 8.82 23.40 6.82
C GLY A 187 10.29 23.61 7.17
N GLY A 188 11.04 22.51 7.25
CA GLY A 188 12.48 22.49 7.54
C GLY A 188 12.82 22.11 8.99
N THR A 189 11.84 22.10 9.89
CA THR A 189 11.97 21.52 11.23
C THR A 189 11.04 20.33 11.39
N PHE A 190 11.43 19.36 12.21
CA PHE A 190 10.63 18.15 12.42
C PHE A 190 10.15 18.07 13.88
N SER A 191 8.85 17.90 14.08
CA SER A 191 8.30 17.50 15.37
C SER A 191 8.35 15.98 15.49
N CYS A 192 8.68 15.47 16.68
CA CYS A 192 8.85 14.04 16.95
C CYS A 192 7.83 13.52 17.95
N ASN A 193 7.29 12.33 17.66
CA ASN A 193 6.56 11.51 18.62
C ASN A 193 7.21 10.12 18.66
N ILE A 194 7.40 9.58 19.87
CA ILE A 194 8.08 8.29 20.09
C ILE A 194 7.09 7.33 20.74
N ASN A 195 7.00 6.12 20.21
CA ASN A 195 6.15 5.06 20.74
C ASN A 195 6.96 3.75 20.85
N GLY A 196 6.92 3.11 22.00
CA GLY A 196 7.66 1.87 22.30
C GLY A 196 7.88 1.69 23.80
N PRO A 197 8.59 0.65 24.22
CA PRO A 197 9.00 0.46 25.61
C PRO A 197 10.03 1.53 26.02
N ASP A 198 9.99 1.94 27.28
CA ASP A 198 10.96 2.84 27.94
C ASP A 198 11.19 4.19 27.22
N THR A 199 10.19 4.65 26.44
CA THR A 199 10.32 5.85 25.58
C THR A 199 10.43 7.16 26.38
N GLU A 200 10.15 7.18 27.66
CA GLU A 200 10.32 8.36 28.52
C GLU A 200 11.78 8.83 28.62
N TYR A 201 12.72 7.91 28.43
CA TYR A 201 14.16 8.17 28.46
C TYR A 201 14.77 8.36 27.08
N VAL A 202 14.02 8.09 26.02
CA VAL A 202 14.53 8.20 24.63
C VAL A 202 14.31 9.62 24.12
N ARG A 203 15.33 10.17 23.49
CA ARG A 203 15.26 11.42 22.72
C ARG A 203 15.63 11.13 21.28
N ALA A 204 14.81 11.66 20.37
CA ALA A 204 15.07 11.50 18.95
C ALA A 204 14.92 12.84 18.23
N SER A 205 15.72 13.00 17.17
CA SER A 205 15.66 14.12 16.28
C SER A 205 15.77 13.70 14.82
N LEU A 206 15.13 14.43 13.94
CA LEU A 206 15.35 14.38 12.50
C LEU A 206 15.67 15.81 12.04
N THR A 207 16.76 15.98 11.32
CA THR A 207 17.17 17.27 10.77
C THR A 207 17.46 17.15 9.29
N SER A 208 17.36 18.22 8.54
CA SER A 208 17.71 18.25 7.12
C SER A 208 18.67 19.39 6.83
N GLU A 209 19.80 19.09 6.18
CA GLU A 209 20.79 20.07 5.75
C GLU A 209 21.49 19.58 4.50
N GLY A 210 21.60 20.43 3.49
CA GLY A 210 22.38 20.15 2.28
C GLY A 210 21.96 18.89 1.51
N GLY A 211 20.67 18.50 1.55
CA GLY A 211 20.19 17.28 0.92
C GLY A 211 20.45 15.99 1.73
N ILE A 212 20.87 16.15 2.99
CA ILE A 212 21.01 15.04 3.94
C ILE A 212 19.90 15.14 4.97
N LEU A 213 19.18 14.02 5.22
CA LEU A 213 18.35 13.84 6.40
C LEU A 213 19.19 13.09 7.46
N PHE A 214 19.31 13.68 8.62
CA PHE A 214 20.03 13.08 9.73
C PHE A 214 19.08 12.72 10.87
N PHE A 215 18.90 11.43 11.10
CA PHE A 215 18.17 10.88 12.23
C PHE A 215 19.15 10.51 13.33
N SER A 216 18.83 10.89 14.56
CA SER A 216 19.55 10.48 15.76
C SER A 216 18.54 10.15 16.86
N ALA A 217 18.76 9.04 17.55
CA ALA A 217 18.02 8.68 18.74
C ALA A 217 18.97 8.18 19.83
N LYS A 218 18.70 8.58 21.08
CA LYS A 218 19.55 8.26 22.24
C LYS A 218 18.71 7.97 23.47
N ASP A 219 19.06 6.92 24.19
CA ASP A 219 18.57 6.65 25.53
C ASP A 219 19.50 7.30 26.57
N TRP A 220 18.95 8.08 27.49
CA TRP A 220 19.70 8.82 28.49
C TRP A 220 20.00 8.01 29.77
N THR A 221 19.36 6.86 29.98
CA THR A 221 19.51 6.05 31.19
C THR A 221 20.40 4.83 31.00
N ALA A 222 20.31 4.22 29.86
CA ALA A 222 21.17 3.12 29.47
C ALA A 222 22.22 3.69 28.52
N SER A 223 23.49 3.60 28.85
CA SER A 223 24.59 3.99 27.99
C SER A 223 24.65 3.22 26.63
N ASP A 224 23.62 2.45 26.33
CA ASP A 224 23.66 1.34 25.38
C ASP A 224 22.82 1.55 24.13
N PHE A 225 22.07 2.67 24.03
CA PHE A 225 21.24 2.93 22.86
C PHE A 225 21.62 4.27 22.23
N ASP A 226 22.48 4.23 21.23
CA ASP A 226 22.70 5.32 20.29
C ASP A 226 22.46 4.80 18.88
N LEU A 227 21.59 5.49 18.15
CA LEU A 227 21.21 5.15 16.80
C LEU A 227 21.31 6.38 15.93
N GLU A 228 22.09 6.29 14.86
CA GLU A 228 22.21 7.34 13.86
C GLU A 228 21.97 6.78 12.46
N ILE A 229 21.18 7.49 11.66
CA ILE A 229 21.01 7.19 10.25
C ILE A 229 21.18 8.47 9.46
N LYS A 230 22.09 8.47 8.49
CA LYS A 230 22.30 9.56 7.52
C LYS A 230 21.72 9.13 6.19
N PHE A 231 20.67 9.79 5.75
CA PHE A 231 20.04 9.55 4.46
C PHE A 231 20.52 10.59 3.47
N ASN A 232 21.03 10.16 2.33
CA ASN A 232 21.32 11.03 1.20
C ASN A 232 20.12 11.06 0.26
N VAL A 233 19.44 12.22 0.22
CA VAL A 233 18.21 12.40 -0.55
C VAL A 233 18.45 12.33 -2.05
N ALA A 234 19.62 12.80 -2.53
CA ALA A 234 19.90 12.89 -3.95
C ALA A 234 20.06 11.52 -4.64
N ASN A 235 20.54 10.52 -3.92
CA ASN A 235 20.82 9.18 -4.48
C ASN A 235 20.01 8.05 -3.79
N ASN A 236 19.04 8.40 -2.92
CA ASN A 236 18.26 7.44 -2.15
C ASN A 236 19.13 6.40 -1.43
N SER A 237 20.15 6.86 -0.72
CA SER A 237 21.02 6.00 0.06
C SER A 237 21.03 6.37 1.52
N TYR A 238 21.53 5.46 2.36
CA TYR A 238 21.70 5.72 3.79
C TYR A 238 22.96 5.07 4.35
N LYS A 239 23.47 5.68 5.43
CA LYS A 239 24.46 5.11 6.32
C LYS A 239 23.86 4.92 7.69
N PHE A 240 24.05 3.75 8.23
CA PHE A 240 23.50 3.34 9.52
C PHE A 240 24.63 3.12 10.52
N TRP A 241 24.44 3.59 11.75
CA TRP A 241 25.33 3.35 12.86
C TRP A 241 24.54 3.16 14.17
N THR A 242 24.93 2.20 15.00
CA THR A 242 24.34 1.96 16.32
C THR A 242 25.38 1.39 17.27
N ILE A 243 25.29 1.73 18.57
CA ILE A 243 26.11 1.12 19.62
C ILE A 243 25.57 -0.26 20.02
N THR A 244 24.27 -0.51 19.83
CA THR A 244 23.60 -1.76 20.23
C THR A 244 23.80 -2.90 19.22
N HIS A 245 25.00 -3.10 18.73
CA HIS A 245 25.31 -4.04 17.64
C HIS A 245 24.78 -5.46 17.86
N ASP A 246 24.88 -5.99 19.08
CA ASP A 246 24.54 -7.38 19.36
C ASP A 246 23.03 -7.63 19.51
N THR A 247 22.24 -6.59 19.64
CA THR A 247 20.79 -6.67 19.87
C THR A 247 19.95 -6.09 18.74
N TYR A 248 20.58 -5.41 17.79
CA TYR A 248 19.91 -4.87 16.60
C TYR A 248 19.36 -6.00 15.73
N GLN A 249 18.11 -5.87 15.29
CA GLN A 249 17.44 -6.81 14.42
C GLN A 249 17.13 -6.22 13.04
N SER A 250 16.50 -5.05 13.01
CA SER A 250 16.13 -4.37 11.77
C SER A 250 15.69 -2.93 12.00
N HIS A 251 15.67 -2.17 10.92
CA HIS A 251 14.96 -0.89 10.87
C HIS A 251 14.16 -0.79 9.57
N THR A 252 13.11 0.04 9.60
CA THR A 252 12.37 0.43 8.42
C THR A 252 12.17 1.94 8.41
N ILE A 253 12.06 2.51 7.22
CA ILE A 253 11.70 3.91 7.03
C ILE A 253 10.50 4.02 6.09
N SER A 254 9.49 4.78 6.48
CA SER A 254 8.39 5.14 5.62
C SER A 254 8.23 6.65 5.52
N VAL A 255 7.79 7.11 4.34
CA VAL A 255 7.47 8.50 4.05
C VAL A 255 6.02 8.56 3.60
N ASN A 256 5.21 9.37 4.28
CA ASN A 256 3.76 9.50 4.02
C ASN A 256 2.99 8.17 4.05
N GLY A 257 3.43 7.23 4.91
CA GLY A 257 2.83 5.90 5.03
C GLY A 257 3.43 4.84 4.11
N VAL A 258 4.27 5.21 3.16
CA VAL A 258 4.90 4.29 2.21
C VAL A 258 6.25 3.81 2.73
N ASP A 259 6.44 2.50 2.87
CA ASP A 259 7.74 1.90 3.21
C ASP A 259 8.71 2.02 2.03
N ILE A 260 9.73 2.84 2.20
CA ILE A 260 10.78 3.05 1.21
C ILE A 260 12.10 2.34 1.54
N THR A 261 12.13 1.55 2.60
CA THR A 261 13.37 0.88 3.09
C THR A 261 14.09 0.11 1.99
N LYS A 262 13.36 -0.68 1.22
CA LYS A 262 13.93 -1.50 0.14
C LYS A 262 14.38 -0.71 -1.10
N LYS A 263 13.98 0.56 -1.19
CA LYS A 263 14.38 1.47 -2.27
C LYS A 263 15.66 2.22 -1.95
N LEU A 264 16.13 2.11 -0.72
CA LEU A 264 17.33 2.77 -0.26
C LEU A 264 18.53 1.84 -0.40
N THR A 265 19.63 2.39 -0.86
CA THR A 265 20.93 1.67 -0.91
C THR A 265 21.69 1.93 0.38
N GLU A 266 22.04 0.87 1.10
CA GLU A 266 22.94 1.00 2.26
C GLU A 266 24.37 1.25 1.79
N GLU A 267 24.92 2.38 2.20
CA GLU A 267 26.33 2.69 1.97
C GLU A 267 27.16 2.10 3.11
N LYS A 268 28.16 1.29 2.77
CA LYS A 268 29.09 0.76 3.78
C LYS A 268 29.87 1.89 4.44
N LEU A 269 30.09 1.74 5.75
CA LEU A 269 30.94 2.64 6.53
C LEU A 269 32.38 2.61 6.06
#